data_2c7be697ef5ee96aed4ba217c6236c39
#
_entry.id   2c7be697ef5ee96aed4ba217c6236c39
#
_cell.length_a   1.000
_cell.length_b   1.000
_cell.length_c   1.000
_cell.angle_alpha   90.00
_cell.angle_beta   90.00
_cell.angle_gamma   90.00
#
_symmetry.space_group_name_H-M   'P 1'
#
loop_
_entity.id
_entity.type
_entity.pdbx_description
1 polymer ?
#
loop_
_entity_poly.entity_id
_entity_poly.type
_entity_poly.pdbx_seq_one_letter_code
_entity_poly.pdbx_strand_id
1 'polypeptide(L)'
;AILNQTLLNTALPHIMKELNTSENTAQWLVTGFMLVNGTMIPLTAYLMDRIKTKPLYLVSMGIFLVGSIVAAIAPSFGVLMFARVIQAIGAGIIMPLMQFTLFTLFSKEKRGFAMGLAGLVIQFAPAIGPTFSGLIIDNTSWRVPFIIVVGIALVGYIFGAITLSSYNEIKKTALDKRSVVYSTLGFGLMLYAFSSAGNLGFTNPIVVISAIIGILIVITFIRRQLSITNPLLNLKVFKSKIFTFSTITSMIVMMSMVGPALLI
;
A
#
# COMPACT_ATOMS: atom_id res chain seq x y z
N ALA A 1 -1.32 -8.28 -2.44
CA ALA A 1 -1.75 -6.87 -2.38
C ALA A 1 -1.93 -6.29 -3.79
N ILE A 2 -0.91 -6.31 -4.65
CA ILE A 2 -0.96 -5.74 -6.02
C ILE A 2 -2.00 -6.47 -6.87
N LEU A 3 -1.97 -7.80 -6.91
CA LEU A 3 -2.99 -8.60 -7.61
C LEU A 3 -4.41 -8.22 -7.16
N ASN A 4 -4.63 -8.02 -5.86
CA ASN A 4 -5.93 -7.61 -5.33
C ASN A 4 -6.40 -6.24 -5.85
N GLN A 5 -5.47 -5.30 -6.11
CA GLN A 5 -5.81 -4.01 -6.72
C GLN A 5 -6.23 -4.16 -8.18
N THR A 6 -5.47 -4.95 -8.96
CA THR A 6 -5.80 -5.16 -10.39
C THR A 6 -7.10 -5.92 -10.58
N LEU A 7 -7.36 -6.93 -9.74
CA LEU A 7 -8.63 -7.66 -9.73
C LEU A 7 -9.81 -6.74 -9.39
N LEU A 8 -9.62 -5.81 -8.44
CA LEU A 8 -10.68 -4.87 -8.06
C LEU A 8 -11.02 -3.90 -9.17
N ASN A 9 -10.02 -3.33 -9.87
CA ASN A 9 -10.27 -2.37 -10.95
C ASN A 9 -11.22 -2.95 -12.01
N THR A 10 -11.03 -4.21 -12.38
CA THR A 10 -11.90 -4.92 -13.33
C THR A 10 -13.29 -5.22 -12.72
N ALA A 11 -13.36 -5.39 -11.40
CA ALA A 11 -14.61 -5.68 -10.69
C ALA A 11 -15.49 -4.43 -10.44
N LEU A 12 -14.92 -3.22 -10.52
CA LEU A 12 -15.64 -1.98 -10.19
C LEU A 12 -16.99 -1.83 -10.88
N PRO A 13 -17.14 -2.04 -12.22
CA PRO A 13 -18.44 -1.91 -12.89
C PRO A 13 -19.50 -2.86 -12.34
N HIS A 14 -19.13 -4.09 -12.01
CA HIS A 14 -20.02 -5.09 -11.43
C HIS A 14 -20.42 -4.75 -9.98
N ILE A 15 -19.46 -4.24 -9.19
CA ILE A 15 -19.72 -3.75 -7.83
C ILE A 15 -20.67 -2.56 -7.85
N MET A 16 -20.47 -1.60 -8.76
CA MET A 16 -21.34 -0.43 -8.93
C MET A 16 -22.77 -0.85 -9.22
N LYS A 17 -22.96 -1.81 -10.13
CA LYS A 17 -24.27 -2.32 -10.53
C LYS A 17 -24.96 -3.07 -9.39
N GLU A 18 -24.25 -3.97 -8.70
CA GLU A 18 -24.83 -4.83 -7.65
C GLU A 18 -25.10 -4.06 -6.35
N LEU A 19 -24.16 -3.18 -5.95
CA LEU A 19 -24.29 -2.40 -4.71
C LEU A 19 -24.95 -1.04 -4.93
N ASN A 20 -25.44 -0.75 -6.15
CA ASN A 20 -26.13 0.48 -6.53
C ASN A 20 -25.38 1.74 -6.11
N THR A 21 -24.09 1.81 -6.48
CA THR A 21 -23.18 2.92 -6.12
C THR A 21 -22.71 3.67 -7.35
N SER A 22 -22.46 4.98 -7.19
CA SER A 22 -21.88 5.80 -8.26
C SER A 22 -20.41 5.46 -8.49
N GLU A 23 -19.91 5.75 -9.69
CA GLU A 23 -18.50 5.58 -10.06
C GLU A 23 -17.56 6.28 -9.08
N ASN A 24 -17.86 7.54 -8.75
CA ASN A 24 -17.08 8.33 -7.78
C ASN A 24 -17.00 7.66 -6.42
N THR A 25 -18.10 7.04 -5.97
CA THR A 25 -18.14 6.30 -4.70
C THR A 25 -17.34 5.01 -4.82
N ALA A 26 -17.49 4.28 -5.92
CA ALA A 26 -16.77 3.01 -6.13
C ALA A 26 -15.25 3.20 -6.23
N GLN A 27 -14.77 4.30 -6.81
CA GLN A 27 -13.35 4.64 -6.88
C GLN A 27 -12.70 4.77 -5.49
N TRP A 28 -13.47 5.08 -4.45
CA TRP A 28 -12.94 5.11 -3.08
C TRP A 28 -12.46 3.75 -2.59
N LEU A 29 -12.93 2.64 -3.15
CA LEU A 29 -12.39 1.30 -2.83
C LEU A 29 -10.92 1.18 -3.23
N VAL A 30 -10.50 1.84 -4.31
CA VAL A 30 -9.10 1.87 -4.77
C VAL A 30 -8.33 2.96 -4.05
N THR A 31 -8.84 4.18 -4.08
CA THR A 31 -8.16 5.35 -3.52
C THR A 31 -8.02 5.27 -2.00
N GLY A 32 -9.06 4.87 -1.29
CA GLY A 32 -9.02 4.68 0.16
C GLY A 32 -8.01 3.61 0.57
N PHE A 33 -7.93 2.52 -0.20
CA PHE A 33 -6.89 1.51 -0.01
C PHE A 33 -5.49 2.09 -0.19
N MET A 34 -5.24 2.84 -1.27
CA MET A 34 -3.94 3.46 -1.54
C MET A 34 -3.57 4.47 -0.45
N LEU A 35 -4.53 5.26 0.03
CA LEU A 35 -4.34 6.24 1.09
C LEU A 35 -3.91 5.56 2.39
N VAL A 36 -4.65 4.56 2.85
CA VAL A 36 -4.31 3.82 4.07
C VAL A 36 -2.98 3.08 3.91
N ASN A 37 -2.74 2.43 2.78
CA ASN A 37 -1.49 1.75 2.48
C ASN A 37 -0.30 2.73 2.54
N GLY A 38 -0.40 3.90 1.90
CA GLY A 38 0.64 4.93 1.91
C GLY A 38 0.95 5.47 3.32
N THR A 39 -0.08 5.64 4.16
CA THR A 39 0.11 6.10 5.54
C THR A 39 0.75 5.03 6.43
N MET A 40 0.60 3.75 6.09
CA MET A 40 1.22 2.64 6.83
C MET A 40 2.74 2.52 6.58
N ILE A 41 3.27 3.01 5.46
CA ILE A 41 4.70 2.87 5.12
C ILE A 41 5.63 3.47 6.20
N PRO A 42 5.48 4.72 6.65
CA PRO A 42 6.30 5.27 7.72
C PRO A 42 6.14 4.52 9.06
N LEU A 43 4.92 4.09 9.37
CA LEU A 43 4.62 3.32 10.56
C LEU A 43 5.30 1.95 10.53
N THR A 44 5.37 1.34 9.35
CA THR A 44 6.03 0.03 9.16
C THR A 44 7.52 0.09 9.48
N ALA A 45 8.21 1.18 9.13
CA ALA A 45 9.62 1.35 9.49
C ALA A 45 9.83 1.28 11.01
N TYR A 46 8.96 1.93 11.79
CA TYR A 46 8.98 1.84 13.24
C TYR A 46 8.63 0.43 13.76
N LEU A 47 7.61 -0.22 13.17
CA LEU A 47 7.22 -1.58 13.58
C LEU A 47 8.34 -2.60 13.35
N MET A 48 9.10 -2.46 12.26
CA MET A 48 10.27 -3.30 11.97
C MET A 48 11.41 -3.16 13.00
N ASP A 49 11.55 -1.98 13.62
CA ASP A 49 12.50 -1.78 14.70
C ASP A 49 12.04 -2.37 16.05
N ARG A 50 10.74 -2.58 16.24
CA ARG A 50 10.13 -3.00 17.51
C ARG A 50 9.66 -4.44 17.56
N ILE A 51 9.30 -4.99 16.42
CA ILE A 51 8.71 -6.33 16.32
C ILE A 51 9.61 -7.19 15.46
N LYS A 52 9.82 -8.43 15.88
CA LYS A 52 10.56 -9.39 15.08
C LYS A 52 9.89 -9.66 13.75
N THR A 53 10.67 -9.94 12.72
CA THR A 53 10.22 -10.13 11.33
C THR A 53 9.06 -11.12 11.20
N LYS A 54 9.19 -12.31 11.79
CA LYS A 54 8.16 -13.36 11.71
C LYS A 54 6.81 -12.95 12.32
N PRO A 55 6.71 -12.51 13.59
CA PRO A 55 5.42 -12.07 14.15
C PRO A 55 4.85 -10.86 13.41
N LEU A 56 5.69 -9.92 12.96
CA LEU A 56 5.22 -8.78 12.18
C LEU A 56 4.60 -9.23 10.86
N TYR A 57 5.23 -10.17 10.15
CA TYR A 57 4.68 -10.78 8.93
C TYR A 57 3.33 -11.47 9.19
N LEU A 58 3.26 -12.32 10.23
CA LEU A 58 2.04 -13.07 10.53
C LEU A 58 0.89 -12.16 10.93
N VAL A 59 1.13 -11.14 11.74
CA VAL A 59 0.10 -10.16 12.10
C VAL A 59 -0.37 -9.40 10.85
N SER A 60 0.54 -8.91 10.02
CA SER A 60 0.20 -8.16 8.82
C SER A 60 -0.56 -9.00 7.80
N MET A 61 -0.11 -10.24 7.56
CA MET A 61 -0.77 -11.17 6.65
C MET A 61 -2.12 -11.62 7.23
N GLY A 62 -2.23 -11.80 8.54
CA GLY A 62 -3.49 -12.10 9.23
C GLY A 62 -4.51 -10.97 9.08
N ILE A 63 -4.09 -9.70 9.27
CA ILE A 63 -4.92 -8.53 9.04
C ILE A 63 -5.39 -8.49 7.58
N PHE A 64 -4.48 -8.69 6.62
CA PHE A 64 -4.82 -8.72 5.20
C PHE A 64 -5.81 -9.85 4.86
N LEU A 65 -5.61 -11.04 5.44
CA LEU A 65 -6.49 -12.21 5.26
C LEU A 65 -7.89 -11.94 5.81
N VAL A 66 -8.00 -11.41 7.03
CA VAL A 66 -9.29 -11.04 7.63
C VAL A 66 -10.01 -10.00 6.76
N GLY A 67 -9.32 -8.94 6.33
CA GLY A 67 -9.89 -7.97 5.41
C GLY A 67 -10.35 -8.61 4.08
N SER A 68 -9.60 -9.60 3.56
CA SER A 68 -9.97 -10.30 2.32
C SER A 68 -11.21 -11.17 2.50
N ILE A 69 -11.35 -11.85 3.63
CA ILE A 69 -12.55 -12.64 3.97
C ILE A 69 -13.76 -11.72 4.09
N VAL A 70 -13.65 -10.60 4.82
CA VAL A 70 -14.75 -9.64 4.96
C VAL A 70 -15.15 -9.06 3.62
N ALA A 71 -14.19 -8.77 2.72
CA ALA A 71 -14.46 -8.30 1.37
C ALA A 71 -15.21 -9.32 0.52
N ALA A 72 -14.83 -10.61 0.61
CA ALA A 72 -15.46 -11.70 -0.14
C ALA A 72 -16.94 -11.90 0.21
N ILE A 73 -17.32 -11.64 1.46
CA ILE A 73 -18.70 -11.81 1.96
C ILE A 73 -19.45 -10.48 2.14
N ALA A 74 -18.90 -9.36 1.66
CA ALA A 74 -19.45 -8.03 1.90
C ALA A 74 -20.88 -7.88 1.32
N PRO A 75 -21.90 -7.57 2.16
CA PRO A 75 -23.28 -7.40 1.70
C PRO A 75 -23.57 -5.96 1.24
N SER A 76 -22.70 -5.00 1.54
CA SER A 76 -22.89 -3.60 1.22
C SER A 76 -21.57 -2.90 0.91
N PHE A 77 -21.65 -1.74 0.23
CA PHE A 77 -20.49 -0.91 -0.07
C PHE A 77 -19.70 -0.50 1.19
N GLY A 78 -20.39 -0.13 2.27
CA GLY A 78 -19.74 0.27 3.53
C GLY A 78 -18.91 -0.85 4.15
N VAL A 79 -19.44 -2.09 4.14
CA VAL A 79 -18.68 -3.27 4.61
C VAL A 79 -17.49 -3.57 3.72
N LEU A 80 -17.67 -3.45 2.40
CA LEU A 80 -16.58 -3.63 1.44
C LEU A 80 -15.49 -2.57 1.63
N MET A 81 -15.87 -1.30 1.82
CA MET A 81 -14.93 -0.22 2.11
C MET A 81 -14.15 -0.46 3.41
N PHE A 82 -14.83 -0.87 4.47
CA PHE A 82 -14.19 -1.24 5.74
C PHE A 82 -13.20 -2.40 5.56
N ALA A 83 -13.58 -3.43 4.82
CA ALA A 83 -12.71 -4.54 4.46
C ALA A 83 -11.45 -4.07 3.72
N ARG A 84 -11.59 -3.12 2.79
CA ARG A 84 -10.47 -2.51 2.04
C ARG A 84 -9.50 -1.75 2.96
N VAL A 85 -10.00 -1.04 3.96
CA VAL A 85 -9.15 -0.38 4.97
C VAL A 85 -8.34 -1.42 5.74
N ILE A 86 -8.97 -2.51 6.20
CA ILE A 86 -8.27 -3.60 6.91
C ILE A 86 -7.20 -4.23 5.99
N GLN A 87 -7.54 -4.55 4.75
CA GLN A 87 -6.59 -5.07 3.77
C GLN A 87 -5.40 -4.12 3.56
N ALA A 88 -5.65 -2.81 3.46
CA ALA A 88 -4.63 -1.80 3.23
C ALA A 88 -3.64 -1.70 4.39
N ILE A 89 -4.10 -1.82 5.63
CA ILE A 89 -3.24 -1.86 6.83
C ILE A 89 -2.26 -3.04 6.73
N GLY A 90 -2.76 -4.24 6.46
CA GLY A 90 -1.92 -5.42 6.31
C GLY A 90 -0.93 -5.29 5.14
N ALA A 91 -1.41 -4.89 3.97
CA ALA A 91 -0.61 -4.73 2.75
C ALA A 91 0.50 -3.69 2.91
N GLY A 92 0.21 -2.57 3.59
CA GLY A 92 1.15 -1.48 3.81
C GLY A 92 2.36 -1.87 4.67
N ILE A 93 2.21 -2.92 5.49
CA ILE A 93 3.32 -3.50 6.26
C ILE A 93 4.09 -4.54 5.44
N ILE A 94 3.41 -5.38 4.67
CA ILE A 94 4.02 -6.51 3.97
C ILE A 94 5.05 -6.05 2.92
N MET A 95 4.78 -5.00 2.15
CA MET A 95 5.65 -4.54 1.08
C MET A 95 7.03 -4.05 1.59
N PRO A 96 7.11 -3.08 2.54
CA PRO A 96 8.38 -2.69 3.10
C PRO A 96 9.08 -3.82 3.86
N LEU A 97 8.33 -4.67 4.56
CA LEU A 97 8.88 -5.83 5.28
C LEU A 97 9.54 -6.83 4.32
N MET A 98 8.94 -7.09 3.16
CA MET A 98 9.53 -7.92 2.11
C MET A 98 10.86 -7.33 1.63
N GLN A 99 10.90 -6.03 1.30
CA GLN A 99 12.11 -5.37 0.86
C GLN A 99 13.21 -5.43 1.94
N PHE A 100 12.87 -5.12 3.19
CA PHE A 100 13.79 -5.23 4.32
C PHE A 100 14.36 -6.65 4.46
N THR A 101 13.50 -7.67 4.37
CA THR A 101 13.91 -9.07 4.46
C THR A 101 14.88 -9.45 3.35
N LEU A 102 14.62 -9.06 2.11
CA LEU A 102 15.52 -9.29 0.97
C LEU A 102 16.87 -8.60 1.18
N PHE A 103 16.88 -7.35 1.63
CA PHE A 103 18.13 -6.63 1.92
C PHE A 103 18.91 -7.23 3.09
N THR A 104 18.26 -7.87 4.03
CA THR A 104 18.92 -8.46 5.21
C THR A 104 19.45 -9.85 4.93
N LEU A 105 18.71 -10.68 4.18
CA LEU A 105 19.08 -12.07 3.91
C LEU A 105 20.12 -12.24 2.81
N PHE A 106 20.10 -11.37 1.80
CA PHE A 106 21.01 -11.49 0.65
C PHE A 106 22.26 -10.65 0.83
N SER A 107 23.42 -11.22 0.46
CA SER A 107 24.69 -10.49 0.41
C SER A 107 24.63 -9.33 -0.60
N LYS A 108 25.49 -8.32 -0.44
CA LYS A 108 25.46 -7.11 -1.28
C LYS A 108 25.49 -7.43 -2.77
N GLU A 109 26.24 -8.45 -3.16
CA GLU A 109 26.43 -8.90 -4.55
C GLU A 109 25.15 -9.53 -5.14
N LYS A 110 24.35 -10.19 -4.29
CA LYS A 110 23.13 -10.91 -4.71
C LYS A 110 21.85 -10.09 -4.52
N ARG A 111 21.90 -8.93 -3.86
CA ARG A 111 20.73 -8.07 -3.64
C ARG A 111 20.07 -7.63 -4.94
N GLY A 112 20.87 -7.27 -5.95
CA GLY A 112 20.35 -6.89 -7.27
C GLY A 112 19.52 -7.99 -7.92
N PHE A 113 20.01 -9.22 -7.87
CA PHE A 113 19.28 -10.39 -8.38
C PHE A 113 17.99 -10.64 -7.61
N ALA A 114 18.04 -10.63 -6.28
CA ALA A 114 16.87 -10.85 -5.44
C ALA A 114 15.78 -9.78 -5.64
N MET A 115 16.18 -8.52 -5.75
CA MET A 115 15.26 -7.40 -6.01
C MET A 115 14.71 -7.45 -7.44
N GLY A 116 15.51 -7.86 -8.42
CA GLY A 116 15.05 -8.08 -9.80
C GLY A 116 14.00 -9.18 -9.88
N LEU A 117 14.22 -10.31 -9.20
CA LEU A 117 13.25 -11.40 -9.13
C LEU A 117 11.94 -10.95 -8.42
N ALA A 118 12.06 -10.23 -7.31
CA ALA A 118 10.90 -9.65 -6.63
C ALA A 118 10.14 -8.68 -7.54
N GLY A 119 10.86 -7.84 -8.30
CA GLY A 119 10.27 -6.93 -9.27
C GLY A 119 9.50 -7.66 -10.38
N LEU A 120 10.04 -8.76 -10.91
CA LEU A 120 9.35 -9.61 -11.90
C LEU A 120 8.02 -10.16 -11.33
N VAL A 121 8.05 -10.71 -10.11
CA VAL A 121 6.84 -11.23 -9.44
C VAL A 121 5.81 -10.11 -9.19
N ILE A 122 6.26 -8.91 -8.81
CA ILE A 122 5.39 -7.75 -8.59
C ILE A 122 4.71 -7.31 -9.88
N GLN A 123 5.44 -7.29 -11.00
CA GLN A 123 4.91 -6.85 -12.31
C GLN A 123 4.07 -7.92 -13.00
N PHE A 124 4.20 -9.18 -12.62
CA PHE A 124 3.37 -10.27 -13.13
C PHE A 124 1.88 -10.09 -12.78
N ALA A 125 1.59 -9.56 -11.59
CA ALA A 125 0.22 -9.35 -11.14
C ALA A 125 -0.58 -8.34 -11.99
N PRO A 126 -0.06 -7.13 -12.33
CA PRO A 126 -0.72 -6.21 -13.25
C PRO A 126 -0.84 -6.75 -14.67
N ALA A 127 0.12 -7.56 -15.14
CA ALA A 127 0.11 -8.09 -16.49
C ALA A 127 -1.01 -9.13 -16.72
N ILE A 128 -1.26 -9.99 -15.74
CA ILE A 128 -2.24 -11.07 -15.87
C ILE A 128 -3.58 -10.70 -15.20
N GLY A 129 -3.54 -9.84 -14.19
CA GLY A 129 -4.69 -9.50 -13.35
C GLY A 129 -5.94 -9.10 -14.13
N PRO A 130 -5.90 -8.15 -15.06
CA PRO A 130 -7.09 -7.71 -15.79
C PRO A 130 -7.74 -8.82 -16.62
N THR A 131 -6.94 -9.56 -17.39
CA THR A 131 -7.44 -10.67 -18.22
C THR A 131 -8.05 -11.78 -17.38
N PHE A 132 -7.34 -12.18 -16.32
CA PHE A 132 -7.81 -13.24 -15.42
C PHE A 132 -9.06 -12.81 -14.64
N SER A 133 -9.11 -11.56 -14.20
CA SER A 133 -10.26 -11.00 -13.49
C SER A 133 -11.49 -10.87 -14.39
N GLY A 134 -11.32 -10.36 -15.63
CA GLY A 134 -12.41 -10.22 -16.58
C GLY A 134 -13.06 -11.57 -16.85
N LEU A 135 -12.28 -12.59 -17.23
CA LEU A 135 -12.78 -13.94 -17.48
C LEU A 135 -13.56 -14.54 -16.31
N ILE A 136 -13.11 -14.27 -15.07
CA ILE A 136 -13.78 -14.79 -13.88
C ILE A 136 -15.08 -14.01 -13.63
N ILE A 137 -15.03 -12.69 -13.63
CA ILE A 137 -16.15 -11.83 -13.24
C ILE A 137 -17.31 -11.95 -14.25
N ASP A 138 -17.00 -12.01 -15.55
CA ASP A 138 -18.02 -12.15 -16.59
C ASP A 138 -18.81 -13.47 -16.49
N ASN A 139 -18.21 -14.51 -15.94
CA ASN A 139 -18.81 -15.83 -15.81
C ASN A 139 -19.34 -16.14 -14.39
N THR A 140 -19.04 -15.31 -13.39
CA THR A 140 -19.38 -15.63 -11.99
C THR A 140 -19.85 -14.41 -11.20
N SER A 141 -19.03 -13.89 -10.30
CA SER A 141 -19.34 -12.76 -9.43
C SER A 141 -18.07 -11.98 -9.11
N TRP A 142 -18.20 -10.67 -8.88
CA TRP A 142 -17.12 -9.82 -8.40
C TRP A 142 -16.54 -10.27 -7.03
N ARG A 143 -17.22 -11.16 -6.31
CA ARG A 143 -16.71 -11.72 -5.04
C ARG A 143 -15.66 -12.80 -5.26
N VAL A 144 -15.71 -13.53 -6.37
CA VAL A 144 -14.78 -14.64 -6.65
C VAL A 144 -13.32 -14.21 -6.67
N PRO A 145 -12.92 -13.09 -7.28
CA PRO A 145 -11.57 -12.54 -7.13
C PRO A 145 -11.10 -12.38 -5.68
N PHE A 146 -11.97 -11.92 -4.77
CA PHE A 146 -11.63 -11.82 -3.35
C PHE A 146 -11.45 -13.20 -2.69
N ILE A 147 -12.26 -14.18 -3.06
CA ILE A 147 -12.12 -15.58 -2.58
C ILE A 147 -10.77 -16.16 -3.02
N ILE A 148 -10.36 -15.92 -4.26
CA ILE A 148 -9.04 -16.31 -4.77
C ILE A 148 -7.92 -15.64 -3.95
N VAL A 149 -8.05 -14.36 -3.67
CA VAL A 149 -7.10 -13.61 -2.83
C VAL A 149 -7.04 -14.19 -1.42
N VAL A 150 -8.16 -14.62 -0.83
CA VAL A 150 -8.21 -15.32 0.46
C VAL A 150 -7.40 -16.61 0.39
N GLY A 151 -7.59 -17.43 -0.64
CA GLY A 151 -6.84 -18.68 -0.83
C GLY A 151 -5.32 -18.44 -0.91
N ILE A 152 -4.90 -17.47 -1.75
CA ILE A 152 -3.48 -17.11 -1.90
C ILE A 152 -2.91 -16.55 -0.59
N ALA A 153 -3.65 -15.68 0.10
CA ALA A 153 -3.22 -15.09 1.36
C ALA A 153 -3.10 -16.15 2.47
N LEU A 154 -4.02 -17.12 2.52
CA LEU A 154 -3.98 -18.23 3.46
C LEU A 154 -2.75 -19.12 3.24
N VAL A 155 -2.48 -19.48 1.98
CA VAL A 155 -1.26 -20.25 1.63
C VAL A 155 -0.02 -19.46 2.04
N GLY A 156 0.05 -18.16 1.72
CA GLY A 156 1.16 -17.29 2.13
C GLY A 156 1.30 -17.19 3.65
N TYR A 157 0.18 -17.11 4.38
CA TYR A 157 0.18 -17.08 5.85
C TYR A 157 0.76 -18.38 6.44
N ILE A 158 0.27 -19.54 5.99
CA ILE A 158 0.71 -20.85 6.45
C ILE A 158 2.19 -21.07 6.11
N PHE A 159 2.58 -20.78 4.85
CA PHE A 159 3.97 -20.92 4.42
C PHE A 159 4.91 -20.04 5.24
N GLY A 160 4.54 -18.76 5.47
CA GLY A 160 5.32 -17.87 6.30
C GLY A 160 5.37 -18.30 7.77
N ALA A 161 4.30 -18.89 8.31
CA ALA A 161 4.29 -19.43 9.67
C ALA A 161 5.28 -20.58 9.84
N ILE A 162 5.44 -21.41 8.82
CA ILE A 162 6.33 -22.58 8.86
C ILE A 162 7.78 -22.20 8.56
N THR A 163 8.01 -21.40 7.50
CA THR A 163 9.35 -21.20 6.93
C THR A 163 10.05 -19.93 7.43
N LEU A 164 9.28 -18.88 7.80
CA LEU A 164 9.91 -17.59 8.13
C LEU A 164 10.58 -17.66 9.50
N SER A 165 11.80 -17.14 9.58
CA SER A 165 12.53 -16.90 10.83
C SER A 165 12.64 -15.40 11.11
N SER A 166 12.97 -15.04 12.34
CA SER A 166 13.17 -13.63 12.71
C SER A 166 14.64 -13.27 12.54
N TYR A 167 14.91 -12.28 11.68
CA TYR A 167 16.28 -11.91 11.30
C TYR A 167 16.72 -10.54 11.85
N ASN A 168 15.78 -9.76 12.38
CA ASN A 168 16.06 -8.43 12.88
C ASN A 168 16.30 -8.42 14.40
N GLU A 169 17.19 -7.55 14.83
CA GLU A 169 17.37 -7.19 16.24
C GLU A 169 16.37 -6.10 16.63
N ILE A 170 15.74 -6.25 17.79
CA ILE A 170 14.78 -5.28 18.31
C ILE A 170 15.54 -4.09 18.89
N LYS A 171 15.24 -2.90 18.39
CA LYS A 171 15.72 -1.64 18.96
C LYS A 171 14.63 -1.06 19.87
N LYS A 172 15.00 -0.76 21.13
CA LYS A 172 14.09 -0.09 22.08
C LYS A 172 14.02 1.43 21.83
N THR A 173 13.74 1.83 20.59
CA THR A 173 13.53 3.25 20.27
C THR A 173 12.14 3.71 20.68
N ALA A 174 11.99 4.89 21.28
CA ALA A 174 10.70 5.45 21.62
C ALA A 174 9.94 5.87 20.34
N LEU A 175 8.64 5.55 20.28
CA LEU A 175 7.80 6.01 19.16
C LEU A 175 7.63 7.53 19.26
N ASP A 176 8.03 8.23 18.24
CA ASP A 176 7.64 9.62 18.08
C ASP A 176 6.19 9.70 17.52
N LYS A 177 5.23 9.65 18.45
CA LYS A 177 3.80 9.72 18.12
C LYS A 177 3.46 10.95 17.26
N ARG A 178 4.14 12.09 17.45
CA ARG A 178 3.91 13.31 16.67
C ARG A 178 4.31 13.11 15.21
N SER A 179 5.42 12.44 14.95
CA SER A 179 5.85 12.12 13.59
C SER A 179 4.86 11.16 12.88
N VAL A 180 4.29 10.19 13.60
CA VAL A 180 3.24 9.33 13.04
C VAL A 180 2.01 10.13 12.67
N VAL A 181 1.54 11.01 13.55
CA VAL A 181 0.37 11.87 13.28
C VAL A 181 0.65 12.78 12.07
N TYR A 182 1.81 13.44 12.02
CA TYR A 182 2.15 14.33 10.91
C TYR A 182 2.29 13.57 9.59
N SER A 183 2.90 12.38 9.57
CA SER A 183 2.98 11.58 8.34
C SER A 183 1.59 11.13 7.88
N THR A 184 0.78 10.59 8.77
CA THR A 184 -0.56 10.09 8.44
C THR A 184 -1.47 11.20 7.94
N LEU A 185 -1.56 12.33 8.67
CA LEU A 185 -2.40 13.45 8.27
C LEU A 185 -1.87 14.18 7.04
N GLY A 186 -0.55 14.41 6.96
CA GLY A 186 0.06 15.13 5.84
C GLY A 186 -0.06 14.38 4.52
N PHE A 187 0.41 13.13 4.48
CA PHE A 187 0.27 12.31 3.27
C PHE A 187 -1.19 11.94 3.00
N GLY A 188 -2.00 11.69 4.03
CA GLY A 188 -3.42 11.42 3.89
C GLY A 188 -4.18 12.57 3.23
N LEU A 189 -3.98 13.82 3.69
CA LEU A 189 -4.61 14.99 3.10
C LEU A 189 -4.12 15.28 1.69
N MET A 190 -2.84 15.09 1.40
CA MET A 190 -2.31 15.21 0.04
C MET A 190 -2.95 14.20 -0.92
N LEU A 191 -2.98 12.93 -0.53
CA LEU A 191 -3.60 11.88 -1.34
C LEU A 191 -5.09 12.12 -1.52
N TYR A 192 -5.79 12.57 -0.47
CA TYR A 192 -7.19 12.98 -0.55
C TYR A 192 -7.40 14.13 -1.54
N ALA A 193 -6.56 15.16 -1.48
CA ALA A 193 -6.63 16.30 -2.39
C ALA A 193 -6.46 15.87 -3.85
N PHE A 194 -5.42 15.09 -4.16
CA PHE A 194 -5.17 14.60 -5.52
C PHE A 194 -6.29 13.69 -6.02
N SER A 195 -6.79 12.80 -5.18
CA SER A 195 -7.90 11.92 -5.54
C SER A 195 -9.20 12.69 -5.80
N SER A 196 -9.51 13.64 -4.91
CA SER A 196 -10.72 14.47 -5.04
C SER A 196 -10.63 15.45 -6.21
N ALA A 197 -9.43 15.86 -6.62
CA ALA A 197 -9.21 16.76 -7.75
C ALA A 197 -9.74 16.20 -9.08
N GLY A 198 -9.67 14.88 -9.27
CA GLY A 198 -10.23 14.21 -10.45
C GLY A 198 -11.74 14.38 -10.58
N ASN A 199 -12.46 14.43 -9.45
CA ASN A 199 -13.93 14.52 -9.42
C ASN A 199 -14.44 15.95 -9.24
N LEU A 200 -13.81 16.73 -8.38
CA LEU A 200 -14.24 18.09 -8.00
C LEU A 200 -13.54 19.20 -8.81
N GLY A 201 -12.49 18.85 -9.54
CA GLY A 201 -11.63 19.80 -10.22
C GLY A 201 -10.54 20.40 -9.30
N PHE A 202 -9.42 20.78 -9.89
CA PHE A 202 -8.25 21.32 -9.17
C PHE A 202 -8.48 22.68 -8.51
N THR A 203 -9.50 23.43 -8.94
CA THR A 203 -9.86 24.74 -8.42
C THR A 203 -10.86 24.70 -7.27
N ASN A 204 -11.40 23.53 -6.95
CA ASN A 204 -12.36 23.39 -5.86
C ASN A 204 -11.71 23.76 -4.50
N PRO A 205 -12.36 24.61 -3.68
CA PRO A 205 -11.80 25.06 -2.40
C PRO A 205 -11.40 23.90 -1.48
N ILE A 206 -12.16 22.80 -1.44
CA ILE A 206 -11.87 21.63 -0.61
C ILE A 206 -10.56 20.98 -1.05
N VAL A 207 -10.33 20.84 -2.34
CA VAL A 207 -9.11 20.27 -2.93
C VAL A 207 -7.91 21.16 -2.61
N VAL A 208 -8.04 22.47 -2.87
CA VAL A 208 -6.96 23.44 -2.63
C VAL A 208 -6.59 23.52 -1.15
N ILE A 209 -7.59 23.65 -0.27
CA ILE A 209 -7.36 23.71 1.19
C ILE A 209 -6.71 22.42 1.70
N SER A 210 -7.22 21.26 1.28
CA SER A 210 -6.66 19.96 1.68
C SER A 210 -5.21 19.79 1.21
N ALA A 211 -4.90 20.24 -0.03
CA ALA A 211 -3.54 20.21 -0.56
C ALA A 211 -2.60 21.12 0.24
N ILE A 212 -3.01 22.37 0.50
CA ILE A 212 -2.21 23.34 1.25
C ILE A 212 -1.93 22.83 2.67
N ILE A 213 -2.97 22.40 3.39
CA ILE A 213 -2.81 21.87 4.75
C ILE A 213 -1.94 20.62 4.73
N GLY A 214 -2.17 19.70 3.78
CA GLY A 214 -1.35 18.50 3.62
C GLY A 214 0.12 18.83 3.41
N ILE A 215 0.43 19.76 2.50
CA ILE A 215 1.81 20.22 2.24
C ILE A 215 2.45 20.82 3.50
N LEU A 216 1.75 21.69 4.22
CA LEU A 216 2.26 22.32 5.44
C LEU A 216 2.59 21.27 6.53
N ILE A 217 1.71 20.27 6.69
CA ILE A 217 1.94 19.17 7.64
C ILE A 217 3.12 18.29 7.20
N VAL A 218 3.24 17.99 5.89
CA VAL A 218 4.40 17.23 5.36
C VAL A 218 5.70 18.01 5.55
N ILE A 219 5.72 19.32 5.31
CA ILE A 219 6.89 20.16 5.58
C ILE A 219 7.26 20.11 7.07
N THR A 220 6.27 20.18 7.96
CA THR A 220 6.48 20.06 9.42
C THR A 220 7.02 18.69 9.79
N PHE A 221 6.49 17.62 9.18
CA PHE A 221 7.01 16.27 9.31
C PHE A 221 8.48 16.18 8.87
N ILE A 222 8.82 16.67 7.67
CA ILE A 222 10.19 16.63 7.14
C ILE A 222 11.15 17.37 8.08
N ARG A 223 10.82 18.62 8.49
CA ARG A 223 11.63 19.38 9.44
C ARG A 223 11.88 18.63 10.73
N ARG A 224 10.83 17.99 11.25
CA ARG A 224 10.93 17.17 12.45
C ARG A 224 11.84 15.95 12.25
N GLN A 225 11.69 15.20 11.12
CA GLN A 225 12.56 14.05 10.83
C GLN A 225 14.04 14.41 10.72
N LEU A 226 14.35 15.63 10.27
CA LEU A 226 15.73 16.11 10.18
C LEU A 226 16.32 16.57 11.53
N SER A 227 15.46 16.95 12.49
CA SER A 227 15.88 17.51 13.79
C SER A 227 15.97 16.50 14.91
N ILE A 228 15.19 15.39 14.88
CA ILE A 228 15.19 14.39 15.96
C ILE A 228 16.31 13.35 15.80
N THR A 229 16.76 12.80 16.92
CA THR A 229 17.85 11.80 16.96
C THR A 229 17.44 10.45 16.41
N ASN A 230 16.20 10.02 16.64
CA ASN A 230 15.63 8.74 16.16
C ASN A 230 14.43 9.02 15.23
N PRO A 231 14.67 9.40 13.96
CA PRO A 231 13.60 9.68 13.04
C PRO A 231 12.88 8.40 12.58
N LEU A 232 11.57 8.51 12.29
CA LEU A 232 10.81 7.42 11.63
C LEU A 232 11.36 7.11 10.25
N LEU A 233 11.73 8.16 9.51
CA LEU A 233 12.36 8.08 8.20
C LEU A 233 13.67 8.85 8.23
N ASN A 234 14.77 8.20 7.92
CA ASN A 234 16.07 8.86 7.85
C ASN A 234 16.20 9.66 6.53
N LEU A 235 15.67 10.88 6.52
CA LEU A 235 15.71 11.75 5.34
C LEU A 235 17.12 12.25 5.01
N LYS A 236 18.13 12.03 5.87
CA LYS A 236 19.52 12.38 5.59
C LYS A 236 20.11 11.58 4.42
N VAL A 237 19.48 10.47 4.01
CA VAL A 237 19.86 9.69 2.81
C VAL A 237 19.77 10.53 1.53
N PHE A 238 18.89 11.54 1.47
CA PHE A 238 18.79 12.46 0.33
C PHE A 238 19.99 13.40 0.18
N LYS A 239 20.92 13.45 1.14
CA LYS A 239 22.22 14.13 0.94
C LYS A 239 23.11 13.42 -0.08
N SER A 240 22.90 12.13 -0.29
CA SER A 240 23.58 11.37 -1.35
C SER A 240 22.95 11.72 -2.72
N LYS A 241 23.76 12.26 -3.63
CA LYS A 241 23.32 12.56 -5.00
C LYS A 241 22.79 11.31 -5.72
N ILE A 242 23.50 10.18 -5.58
CA ILE A 242 23.11 8.91 -6.20
C ILE A 242 21.72 8.49 -5.73
N PHE A 243 21.46 8.52 -4.43
CA PHE A 243 20.17 8.16 -3.86
C PHE A 243 19.05 9.08 -4.37
N THR A 244 19.30 10.39 -4.38
CA THR A 244 18.32 11.39 -4.82
C THR A 244 17.97 11.23 -6.30
N PHE A 245 18.98 11.11 -7.18
CA PHE A 245 18.75 10.89 -8.61
C PHE A 245 18.02 9.56 -8.86
N SER A 246 18.43 8.46 -8.22
CA SER A 246 17.76 7.16 -8.36
C SER A 246 16.29 7.23 -7.91
N THR A 247 16.00 7.93 -6.82
CA THR A 247 14.63 8.09 -6.33
C THR A 247 13.77 8.90 -7.29
N ILE A 248 14.28 10.02 -7.81
CA ILE A 248 13.57 10.86 -8.80
C ILE A 248 13.33 10.06 -10.10
N THR A 249 14.34 9.35 -10.60
CA THR A 249 14.21 8.51 -11.80
C THR A 249 13.15 7.43 -11.59
N SER A 250 13.17 6.73 -10.43
CA SER A 250 12.17 5.72 -10.11
C SER A 250 10.76 6.30 -10.02
N MET A 251 10.60 7.51 -9.47
CA MET A 251 9.32 8.21 -9.40
C MET A 251 8.79 8.53 -10.80
N ILE A 252 9.62 9.06 -11.70
CA ILE A 252 9.24 9.37 -13.09
C ILE A 252 8.85 8.09 -13.83
N VAL A 253 9.62 7.02 -13.70
CA VAL A 253 9.31 5.71 -14.32
C VAL A 253 7.97 5.18 -13.82
N MET A 254 7.72 5.21 -12.51
CA MET A 254 6.44 4.75 -11.95
C MET A 254 5.26 5.61 -12.43
N MET A 255 5.41 6.93 -12.51
CA MET A 255 4.38 7.82 -13.05
C MET A 255 4.07 7.49 -14.52
N SER A 256 5.09 7.22 -15.34
CA SER A 256 4.92 6.87 -16.75
C SER A 256 4.28 5.50 -16.97
N MET A 257 4.43 4.57 -16.02
CA MET A 257 3.80 3.24 -16.11
C MET A 257 2.35 3.25 -15.64
N VAL A 258 2.05 3.97 -14.55
CA VAL A 258 0.71 3.96 -13.94
C VAL A 258 -0.24 4.91 -14.66
N GLY A 259 0.24 6.05 -15.16
CA GLY A 259 -0.58 7.04 -15.84
C GLY A 259 -1.37 6.49 -17.04
N PRO A 260 -0.73 5.86 -18.03
CA PRO A 260 -1.43 5.27 -19.18
C PRO A 260 -2.41 4.14 -18.80
N ALA A 261 -2.09 3.35 -17.78
CA ALA A 261 -2.95 2.25 -17.33
C ALA A 261 -4.30 2.72 -16.73
N LEU A 262 -4.45 4.01 -16.43
CA LEU A 262 -5.69 4.62 -15.94
C LEU A 262 -6.51 5.25 -17.08
N LEU A 263 -5.94 5.35 -18.30
CA LEU A 263 -6.58 5.98 -19.47
C LEU A 263 -7.15 4.94 -20.46
N ILE A 264 -6.89 3.66 -20.23
CA ILE A 264 -7.42 2.52 -20.99
C ILE A 264 -8.55 1.86 -20.21
#